data_4b62b0cabd303d2aa6021c4860bc98b6
#
_entry.id   4b62b0cabd303d2aa6021c4860bc98b6
#
_cell.length_a   1.000
_cell.length_b   1.000
_cell.length_c   1.000
_cell.angle_alpha   90.00
_cell.angle_beta   90.00
_cell.angle_gamma   90.00
#
_symmetry.space_group_name_H-M   'P 1'
#
loop_
_entity.id
_entity.type
_entity.pdbx_description
1 polymer ?
#
loop_
_entity_poly.entity_id
_entity_poly.type
_entity_poly.pdbx_seq_one_letter_code
_entity_poly.pdbx_strand_id
1 'polypeptide(L)'
;MIRRIITIILALAAVCGGVSAQPKIGARVPIREKRGYDKRFVIDTASVRVLYALNAQDIKDESTYIDLGKLEVGKRVKKYSSEFINLSDQKAIQWKREQNHQGRVPKSFWINGRNHENWSELAFSDYFVKDGKLTEWACMPLFAESDNGRYTEPWPLMQWTLANDSQTILGHRCQKATCRFRGRNFVAWFATDVPIKGGPWKFGGLPGCILKVYDVQKIYVWEAVAIERGKFLITQYPEKLYPVAKRERIWKLQRCYVEDYWESLGVVWDGRPRDKKVQYEQLEKE
;
A
#
# COMPACT_ATOMS: atom_id res chain seq x y z
N MET A 1 17.96 69.77 -9.79
CA MET A 1 16.93 69.00 -9.10
C MET A 1 16.56 67.79 -9.97
N ILE A 2 17.18 66.63 -9.72
CA ILE A 2 16.97 65.42 -10.51
C ILE A 2 16.11 64.48 -9.65
N ARG A 3 14.83 64.29 -10.04
CA ARG A 3 13.94 63.33 -9.40
C ARG A 3 14.33 61.91 -9.86
N ARG A 4 14.81 61.07 -8.95
CA ARG A 4 14.98 59.64 -9.16
C ARG A 4 13.60 58.95 -9.04
N ILE A 5 13.13 58.39 -10.13
CA ILE A 5 11.96 57.51 -10.17
C ILE A 5 12.48 56.16 -9.73
N ILE A 6 12.01 55.67 -8.57
CA ILE A 6 12.26 54.30 -8.11
C ILE A 6 11.12 53.45 -8.67
N THR A 7 11.44 52.64 -9.67
CA THR A 7 10.51 51.64 -10.21
C THR A 7 10.55 50.41 -9.26
N ILE A 8 9.50 50.25 -8.47
CA ILE A 8 9.29 49.03 -7.68
C ILE A 8 8.78 47.96 -8.63
N ILE A 9 9.63 46.98 -8.96
CA ILE A 9 9.23 45.76 -9.64
C ILE A 9 8.61 44.86 -8.56
N LEU A 10 7.28 44.81 -8.52
CA LEU A 10 6.55 43.76 -7.78
C LEU A 10 6.74 42.45 -8.56
N ALA A 11 7.63 41.60 -8.07
CA ALA A 11 7.68 40.19 -8.47
C ALA A 11 6.45 39.50 -7.91
N LEU A 12 5.43 39.29 -8.74
CA LEU A 12 4.36 38.33 -8.46
C LEU A 12 5.01 36.94 -8.44
N ALA A 13 5.35 36.46 -7.25
CA ALA A 13 5.58 35.05 -7.05
C ALA A 13 4.23 34.34 -7.27
N ALA A 14 4.03 33.80 -8.46
CA ALA A 14 2.97 32.84 -8.72
C ALA A 14 3.25 31.64 -7.79
N VAL A 15 2.55 31.60 -6.66
CA VAL A 15 2.43 30.39 -5.85
C VAL A 15 1.64 29.43 -6.72
N CYS A 16 2.35 28.68 -7.57
CA CYS A 16 1.83 27.43 -8.10
C CYS A 16 1.63 26.54 -6.87
N GLY A 17 0.44 26.63 -6.29
CA GLY A 17 -0.04 25.62 -5.35
C GLY A 17 0.01 24.29 -6.08
N GLY A 18 1.14 23.58 -5.97
CA GLY A 18 1.23 22.20 -6.39
C GLY A 18 0.13 21.47 -5.63
N VAL A 19 -0.92 21.12 -6.34
CA VAL A 19 -1.88 20.14 -5.87
C VAL A 19 -1.05 18.88 -5.70
N SER A 20 -0.55 18.64 -4.49
CA SER A 20 0.02 17.37 -4.09
C SER A 20 -1.13 16.39 -4.23
N ALA A 21 -1.19 15.72 -5.38
CA ALA A 21 -2.06 14.58 -5.60
C ALA A 21 -1.49 13.40 -4.80
N GLN A 22 -1.45 13.56 -3.46
CA GLN A 22 -1.29 12.39 -2.61
C GLN A 22 -2.49 11.50 -2.89
N PRO A 23 -2.29 10.22 -3.21
CA PRO A 23 -3.40 9.31 -3.37
C PRO A 23 -4.22 9.37 -2.08
N LYS A 24 -5.40 9.95 -2.14
CA LYS A 24 -6.38 9.74 -1.08
C LYS A 24 -6.72 8.27 -1.18
N ILE A 25 -6.14 7.46 -0.31
CA ILE A 25 -6.41 6.04 -0.30
C ILE A 25 -7.90 5.84 -0.13
N GLY A 26 -8.49 5.34 -1.19
CA GLY A 26 -9.75 4.65 -1.21
C GLY A 26 -11.02 5.50 -1.22
N ALA A 27 -11.98 5.01 -1.95
CA ALA A 27 -13.38 5.31 -1.72
C ALA A 27 -13.70 4.99 -0.26
N ARG A 28 -14.55 5.79 0.40
CA ARG A 28 -14.98 5.59 1.80
C ARG A 28 -15.85 4.34 1.94
N VAL A 29 -15.27 3.17 1.72
CA VAL A 29 -16.00 1.91 1.70
C VAL A 29 -15.54 1.05 2.86
N PRO A 30 -16.33 0.91 3.92
CA PRO A 30 -16.03 -0.03 4.99
C PRO A 30 -16.16 -1.47 4.46
N ILE A 31 -15.15 -2.31 4.73
CA ILE A 31 -15.12 -3.69 4.24
C ILE A 31 -15.02 -4.74 5.34
N ARG A 32 -15.03 -4.31 6.59
CA ARG A 32 -14.68 -5.15 7.73
C ARG A 32 -15.53 -6.40 7.89
N GLU A 33 -16.83 -6.30 7.69
CA GLU A 33 -17.76 -7.37 8.08
C GLU A 33 -17.62 -8.67 7.29
N LYS A 34 -17.24 -8.59 6.02
CA LYS A 34 -17.22 -9.76 5.11
C LYS A 34 -15.83 -10.13 4.60
N ARG A 35 -14.79 -9.45 5.05
CA ARG A 35 -13.42 -9.71 4.61
C ARG A 35 -12.88 -11.08 5.04
N GLY A 36 -13.50 -11.71 6.03
CA GLY A 36 -13.03 -12.98 6.58
C GLY A 36 -11.74 -12.87 7.38
N TYR A 37 -11.48 -11.70 7.97
CA TYR A 37 -10.27 -11.40 8.76
C TYR A 37 -10.07 -12.38 9.93
N ASP A 38 -11.14 -12.91 10.49
CA ASP A 38 -11.16 -13.89 11.58
C ASP A 38 -10.90 -15.35 11.10
N LYS A 39 -10.81 -15.56 9.81
CA LYS A 39 -10.60 -16.89 9.19
C LYS A 39 -9.17 -17.14 8.73
N ARG A 40 -8.25 -16.21 8.99
CA ARG A 40 -6.84 -16.38 8.63
C ARG A 40 -6.22 -17.54 9.41
N PHE A 41 -5.32 -18.26 8.76
CA PHE A 41 -4.53 -19.31 9.38
C PHE A 41 -3.04 -19.10 9.10
N VAL A 42 -2.19 -19.66 9.99
CA VAL A 42 -0.73 -19.52 9.93
C VAL A 42 -0.19 -20.46 8.86
N ILE A 43 0.66 -19.92 7.96
CA ILE A 43 1.33 -20.69 6.91
C ILE A 43 2.85 -20.75 7.07
N ASP A 44 3.44 -19.77 7.76
CA ASP A 44 4.88 -19.70 8.04
C ASP A 44 5.13 -18.80 9.26
N THR A 45 6.39 -18.70 9.69
CA THR A 45 6.84 -17.77 10.73
C THR A 45 8.00 -16.96 10.21
N ALA A 46 7.87 -15.63 10.24
CA ALA A 46 8.94 -14.73 9.94
C ALA A 46 9.86 -14.52 11.14
N SER A 47 11.17 -14.45 10.88
CA SER A 47 12.20 -14.09 11.86
C SER A 47 12.59 -12.61 11.78
N VAL A 48 12.21 -11.96 10.68
CA VAL A 48 12.47 -10.55 10.42
C VAL A 48 11.24 -9.94 9.75
N ARG A 49 10.93 -8.70 10.12
CA ARG A 49 10.00 -7.86 9.39
C ARG A 49 10.57 -6.48 9.15
N VAL A 50 10.19 -5.86 8.04
CA VAL A 50 10.52 -4.48 7.72
C VAL A 50 9.22 -3.70 7.62
N LEU A 51 9.14 -2.57 8.34
CA LEU A 51 7.99 -1.68 8.31
C LEU A 51 8.28 -0.51 7.36
N TYR A 52 7.31 -0.16 6.53
CA TYR A 52 7.42 0.89 5.51
C TYR A 52 6.30 1.90 5.68
N ALA A 53 6.65 3.17 5.90
CA ALA A 53 5.70 4.26 5.76
C ALA A 53 5.38 4.47 4.27
N LEU A 54 4.10 4.51 3.93
CA LEU A 54 3.61 4.92 2.62
C LEU A 54 3.20 6.39 2.67
N ASN A 55 3.79 7.22 1.82
CA ASN A 55 3.43 8.64 1.65
C ASN A 55 3.35 9.41 3.00
N ALA A 56 4.34 9.23 3.86
CA ALA A 56 4.45 9.98 5.10
C ALA A 56 4.66 11.48 4.80
N GLN A 57 3.95 12.35 5.52
CA GLN A 57 4.25 13.79 5.52
C GLN A 57 5.46 14.08 6.44
N ASP A 58 5.52 13.41 7.58
CA ASP A 58 6.68 13.36 8.46
C ASP A 58 7.01 11.89 8.74
N ILE A 59 8.21 11.45 8.37
CA ILE A 59 8.67 10.06 8.56
C ILE A 59 8.82 9.69 10.05
N LYS A 60 8.86 10.65 10.95
CA LYS A 60 8.96 10.44 12.40
C LYS A 60 7.59 10.38 13.08
N ASP A 61 6.54 10.79 12.39
CA ASP A 61 5.17 10.81 12.91
C ASP A 61 4.29 9.81 12.15
N GLU A 62 4.07 8.65 12.76
CA GLU A 62 3.26 7.57 12.18
C GLU A 62 1.82 8.00 11.88
N SER A 63 1.29 9.00 12.58
CA SER A 63 -0.05 9.53 12.33
C SER A 63 -0.17 10.22 10.96
N THR A 64 0.95 10.60 10.35
CA THR A 64 1.01 11.24 9.03
C THR A 64 1.10 10.24 7.88
N TYR A 65 1.32 8.95 8.15
CA TYR A 65 1.45 7.92 7.11
C TYR A 65 0.09 7.64 6.46
N ILE A 66 0.07 7.50 5.16
CA ILE A 66 -1.12 7.03 4.47
C ILE A 66 -1.39 5.57 4.85
N ASP A 67 -0.35 4.73 4.85
CA ASP A 67 -0.39 3.36 5.33
C ASP A 67 0.96 2.98 5.95
N LEU A 68 0.96 2.00 6.83
CA LEU A 68 2.15 1.33 7.33
C LEU A 68 2.15 -0.08 6.76
N GLY A 69 2.96 -0.27 5.72
CA GLY A 69 3.18 -1.59 5.13
C GLY A 69 4.19 -2.41 5.93
N LYS A 70 4.06 -3.72 5.92
CA LYS A 70 5.05 -4.64 6.50
C LYS A 70 5.46 -5.71 5.51
N LEU A 71 6.75 -5.96 5.41
CA LEU A 71 7.35 -7.10 4.75
C LEU A 71 7.79 -8.11 5.82
N GLU A 72 7.14 -9.25 5.89
CA GLU A 72 7.45 -10.36 6.77
C GLU A 72 8.25 -11.42 5.99
N VAL A 73 9.43 -11.79 6.50
CA VAL A 73 10.36 -12.72 5.82
C VAL A 73 10.47 -14.01 6.63
N GLY A 74 9.71 -15.02 6.18
CA GLY A 74 9.74 -16.38 6.73
C GLY A 74 10.75 -17.28 6.05
N LYS A 75 10.75 -18.56 6.43
CA LYS A 75 11.64 -19.57 5.83
C LYS A 75 11.24 -19.94 4.40
N ARG A 76 9.95 -20.00 4.13
CA ARG A 76 9.37 -20.45 2.86
C ARG A 76 8.64 -19.34 2.11
N VAL A 77 8.13 -18.36 2.84
CA VAL A 77 7.23 -17.34 2.30
C VAL A 77 7.70 -15.96 2.75
N LYS A 78 7.68 -15.00 1.83
CA LYS A 78 7.69 -13.57 2.16
C LYS A 78 6.29 -13.05 1.96
N LYS A 79 5.83 -12.18 2.86
CA LYS A 79 4.51 -11.54 2.76
C LYS A 79 4.67 -10.03 2.91
N TYR A 80 4.08 -9.27 1.99
CA TYR A 80 3.84 -7.85 2.16
C TYR A 80 2.35 -7.59 2.37
N SER A 81 2.00 -6.78 3.36
CA SER A 81 0.61 -6.39 3.68
C SER A 81 0.58 -5.11 4.52
N SER A 82 -0.60 -4.48 4.65
CA SER A 82 -0.78 -3.34 5.55
C SER A 82 -0.76 -3.77 7.02
N GLU A 83 0.06 -3.10 7.85
CA GLU A 83 0.03 -3.27 9.31
C GLU A 83 -1.16 -2.54 9.91
N PHE A 84 -1.53 -1.37 9.41
CA PHE A 84 -2.70 -0.65 9.92
C PHE A 84 -3.99 -1.46 9.75
N ILE A 85 -4.17 -2.10 8.59
CA ILE A 85 -5.31 -2.99 8.36
C ILE A 85 -5.23 -4.22 9.27
N ASN A 86 -4.04 -4.78 9.48
CA ASN A 86 -3.86 -5.90 10.39
C ASN A 86 -4.22 -5.54 11.84
N LEU A 87 -3.78 -4.38 12.34
CA LEU A 87 -4.14 -3.88 13.66
C LEU A 87 -5.65 -3.63 13.80
N SER A 88 -6.25 -3.08 12.75
CA SER A 88 -7.69 -2.86 12.69
C SER A 88 -8.47 -4.18 12.75
N ASP A 89 -8.02 -5.21 12.00
CA ASP A 89 -8.61 -6.55 12.05
C ASP A 89 -8.47 -7.20 13.44
N GLN A 90 -7.32 -7.02 14.10
CA GLN A 90 -7.10 -7.53 15.46
C GLN A 90 -8.07 -6.89 16.46
N LYS A 91 -8.28 -5.56 16.37
CA LYS A 91 -9.29 -4.88 17.20
C LYS A 91 -10.70 -5.40 16.93
N ALA A 92 -11.05 -5.67 15.67
CA ALA A 92 -12.33 -6.25 15.33
C ALA A 92 -12.54 -7.66 15.89
N ILE A 93 -11.50 -8.50 15.84
CA ILE A 93 -11.51 -9.84 16.45
C ILE A 93 -11.66 -9.76 17.97
N GLN A 94 -10.91 -8.87 18.60
CA GLN A 94 -10.98 -8.65 20.04
C GLN A 94 -12.39 -8.19 20.44
N TRP A 95 -12.94 -7.19 19.76
CA TRP A 95 -14.30 -6.70 20.00
C TRP A 95 -15.34 -7.82 19.90
N LYS A 96 -15.27 -8.67 18.85
CA LYS A 96 -16.17 -9.82 18.72
C LYS A 96 -16.09 -10.78 19.90
N ARG A 97 -14.87 -11.06 20.39
CA ARG A 97 -14.67 -11.94 21.55
C ARG A 97 -15.28 -11.33 22.81
N GLU A 98 -15.07 -10.05 23.05
CA GLU A 98 -15.63 -9.31 24.19
C GLU A 98 -17.15 -9.27 24.18
N GLN A 99 -17.77 -9.24 23.00
CA GLN A 99 -19.21 -9.30 22.81
C GLN A 99 -19.76 -10.74 22.67
N ASN A 100 -19.00 -11.78 23.07
CA ASN A 100 -19.37 -13.17 22.88
C ASN A 100 -19.82 -13.53 21.46
N HIS A 101 -19.18 -12.91 20.45
CA HIS A 101 -19.52 -13.04 19.03
C HIS A 101 -20.91 -12.51 18.63
N GLN A 102 -21.59 -11.84 19.55
CA GLN A 102 -22.87 -11.18 19.27
C GLN A 102 -22.66 -9.76 18.77
N GLY A 103 -23.70 -9.24 18.11
CA GLY A 103 -23.69 -7.87 17.60
C GLY A 103 -22.87 -7.68 16.31
N ARG A 104 -23.01 -6.48 15.77
CA ARG A 104 -22.38 -6.06 14.52
C ARG A 104 -21.07 -5.34 14.83
N VAL A 105 -19.96 -5.81 14.25
CA VAL A 105 -18.66 -5.16 14.43
C VAL A 105 -18.75 -3.69 14.01
N PRO A 106 -18.21 -2.76 14.84
CA PRO A 106 -18.16 -1.36 14.48
C PRO A 106 -17.52 -1.13 13.10
N LYS A 107 -18.05 -0.19 12.33
CA LYS A 107 -17.52 0.13 10.99
C LYS A 107 -16.15 0.78 11.02
N SER A 108 -15.70 1.29 12.17
CA SER A 108 -14.41 1.96 12.31
C SER A 108 -13.72 1.62 13.62
N PHE A 109 -12.41 1.39 13.51
CA PHE A 109 -11.50 1.37 14.64
C PHE A 109 -10.36 2.35 14.36
N TRP A 110 -10.09 3.18 15.33
CA TRP A 110 -9.02 4.17 15.24
C TRP A 110 -7.68 3.52 15.57
N ILE A 111 -6.74 3.66 14.65
CA ILE A 111 -5.34 3.28 14.81
C ILE A 111 -4.52 4.56 14.68
N ASN A 112 -3.72 4.89 15.70
CA ASN A 112 -2.89 6.10 15.72
C ASN A 112 -3.62 7.37 15.29
N GLY A 113 -4.81 7.59 15.88
CA GLY A 113 -5.62 8.77 15.61
C GLY A 113 -6.30 8.82 14.23
N ARG A 114 -6.22 7.73 13.44
CA ARG A 114 -6.83 7.66 12.11
C ARG A 114 -7.74 6.47 11.94
N ASN A 115 -8.67 6.61 11.01
CA ASN A 115 -9.55 5.54 10.56
C ASN A 115 -8.99 4.93 9.27
N HIS A 116 -8.70 3.62 9.29
CA HIS A 116 -8.18 2.85 8.16
C HIS A 116 -9.26 1.96 7.52
N GLU A 117 -10.51 2.34 7.60
CA GLU A 117 -11.64 1.58 7.06
C GLU A 117 -11.88 1.78 5.56
N ASN A 118 -11.26 2.79 4.98
CA ASN A 118 -11.40 3.06 3.55
C ASN A 118 -10.61 2.03 2.75
N TRP A 119 -11.30 1.40 1.81
CA TRP A 119 -10.67 0.43 0.93
C TRP A 119 -9.69 1.08 -0.04
N SER A 120 -8.58 0.41 -0.27
CA SER A 120 -7.69 0.64 -1.39
C SER A 120 -7.08 -0.68 -1.85
N GLU A 121 -6.76 -0.79 -3.11
CA GLU A 121 -6.15 -1.99 -3.68
C GLU A 121 -4.81 -2.32 -3.02
N LEU A 122 -4.08 -1.33 -2.53
CA LEU A 122 -2.78 -1.53 -1.89
C LEU A 122 -2.90 -2.01 -0.45
N ALA A 123 -3.71 -1.32 0.36
CA ALA A 123 -3.82 -1.62 1.79
C ALA A 123 -4.57 -2.92 2.06
N PHE A 124 -5.49 -3.32 1.16
CA PHE A 124 -6.34 -4.49 1.36
C PHE A 124 -5.91 -5.72 0.54
N SER A 125 -4.87 -5.61 -0.28
CA SER A 125 -4.25 -6.76 -0.93
C SER A 125 -3.09 -7.31 -0.10
N ASP A 126 -2.97 -8.64 -0.06
CA ASP A 126 -1.82 -9.35 0.49
C ASP A 126 -0.95 -9.86 -0.67
N TYR A 127 0.36 -9.66 -0.58
CA TYR A 127 1.33 -10.06 -1.60
C TYR A 127 2.27 -11.13 -1.02
N PHE A 128 2.25 -12.32 -1.61
CA PHE A 128 3.09 -13.44 -1.17
C PHE A 128 4.15 -13.75 -2.22
N VAL A 129 5.39 -13.94 -1.77
CA VAL A 129 6.47 -14.45 -2.63
C VAL A 129 6.88 -15.82 -2.11
N LYS A 130 6.77 -16.83 -2.97
CA LYS A 130 7.14 -18.21 -2.68
C LYS A 130 7.63 -18.88 -3.97
N ASP A 131 8.71 -19.65 -3.89
CA ASP A 131 9.25 -20.46 -4.99
C ASP A 131 9.43 -19.68 -6.31
N GLY A 132 9.96 -18.44 -6.22
CA GLY A 132 10.17 -17.57 -7.39
C GLY A 132 8.88 -17.05 -8.03
N LYS A 133 7.77 -17.08 -7.33
CA LYS A 133 6.46 -16.58 -7.78
C LYS A 133 5.90 -15.58 -6.79
N LEU A 134 5.30 -14.52 -7.33
CA LEU A 134 4.49 -13.55 -6.60
C LEU A 134 3.02 -13.92 -6.76
N THR A 135 2.28 -13.99 -5.67
CA THR A 135 0.83 -14.12 -5.69
C THR A 135 0.21 -12.92 -4.99
N GLU A 136 -0.63 -12.18 -5.71
CA GLU A 136 -1.49 -11.16 -5.13
C GLU A 136 -2.83 -11.77 -4.74
N TRP A 137 -3.25 -11.50 -3.49
CA TRP A 137 -4.57 -11.81 -2.96
C TRP A 137 -5.34 -10.50 -2.86
N ALA A 138 -6.12 -10.20 -3.89
CA ALA A 138 -6.83 -8.94 -4.02
C ALA A 138 -8.17 -9.00 -3.29
N CYS A 139 -8.28 -8.24 -2.22
CA CYS A 139 -9.52 -8.06 -1.49
C CYS A 139 -10.28 -6.87 -2.07
N MET A 140 -11.47 -7.12 -2.59
CA MET A 140 -12.36 -6.09 -3.13
C MET A 140 -13.15 -5.40 -2.00
N PRO A 141 -13.76 -4.23 -2.28
CA PRO A 141 -14.50 -3.50 -1.25
C PRO A 141 -15.76 -4.20 -0.79
N LEU A 142 -16.39 -3.68 0.27
CA LEU A 142 -17.67 -4.15 0.80
C LEU A 142 -18.72 -4.27 -0.32
N PHE A 143 -19.54 -5.30 -0.28
CA PHE A 143 -20.52 -5.70 -1.30
C PHE A 143 -19.95 -6.18 -2.64
N ALA A 144 -18.62 -6.16 -2.81
CA ALA A 144 -17.93 -6.69 -3.98
C ALA A 144 -17.05 -7.91 -3.64
N GLU A 145 -17.26 -8.55 -2.50
CA GLU A 145 -16.44 -9.68 -2.04
C GLU A 145 -16.50 -10.90 -2.95
N SER A 146 -17.55 -11.03 -3.75
CA SER A 146 -17.63 -12.05 -4.81
C SER A 146 -16.59 -11.87 -5.91
N ASP A 147 -16.03 -10.67 -6.03
CA ASP A 147 -14.97 -10.32 -6.97
C ASP A 147 -13.56 -10.47 -6.39
N ASN A 148 -13.44 -10.84 -5.11
CA ASN A 148 -12.15 -11.22 -4.53
C ASN A 148 -11.48 -12.26 -5.42
N GLY A 149 -10.18 -12.16 -5.57
CA GLY A 149 -9.45 -13.10 -6.38
C GLY A 149 -7.95 -13.08 -6.11
N ARG A 150 -7.26 -14.07 -6.65
CA ARG A 150 -5.81 -14.11 -6.63
C ARG A 150 -5.26 -14.46 -8.01
N TYR A 151 -4.07 -13.95 -8.30
CA TYR A 151 -3.29 -14.34 -9.47
C TYR A 151 -1.83 -14.50 -9.09
N THR A 152 -1.09 -15.24 -9.90
CA THR A 152 0.31 -15.53 -9.67
C THR A 152 1.11 -15.20 -10.92
N GLU A 153 2.26 -14.58 -10.73
CA GLU A 153 3.21 -14.23 -11.80
C GLU A 153 4.65 -14.53 -11.35
N PRO A 154 5.64 -14.63 -12.27
CA PRO A 154 7.05 -14.80 -11.90
C PRO A 154 7.54 -13.65 -11.01
N TRP A 155 8.51 -13.92 -10.12
CA TRP A 155 9.14 -12.91 -9.28
C TRP A 155 10.66 -13.11 -9.25
N PRO A 156 11.48 -12.05 -9.34
CA PRO A 156 11.13 -10.63 -9.42
C PRO A 156 10.65 -10.21 -10.82
N LEU A 157 9.84 -9.15 -10.84
CA LEU A 157 9.24 -8.60 -12.08
C LEU A 157 10.07 -7.46 -12.69
N MET A 158 10.88 -6.77 -11.87
CA MET A 158 11.60 -5.56 -12.24
C MET A 158 12.98 -5.88 -12.79
N GLN A 159 13.35 -5.17 -13.87
CA GLN A 159 14.71 -5.09 -14.36
C GLN A 159 15.32 -3.75 -13.93
N TRP A 160 16.32 -3.81 -13.04
CA TRP A 160 16.91 -2.65 -12.42
C TRP A 160 18.20 -2.23 -13.13
N THR A 161 18.36 -0.91 -13.31
CA THR A 161 19.61 -0.27 -13.67
C THR A 161 20.22 0.31 -12.40
N LEU A 162 21.43 -0.15 -12.04
CA LEU A 162 22.14 0.33 -10.85
C LEU A 162 22.80 1.68 -11.16
N ALA A 163 22.84 2.56 -10.15
CA ALA A 163 23.56 3.84 -10.17
C ALA A 163 24.60 3.89 -9.05
N ASN A 164 25.55 4.83 -9.17
CA ASN A 164 26.63 5.00 -8.19
C ASN A 164 26.23 5.85 -6.98
N ASP A 165 25.08 6.51 -7.06
CA ASP A 165 24.57 7.31 -5.94
C ASP A 165 24.35 6.47 -4.69
N SER A 166 24.62 7.02 -3.53
CA SER A 166 24.36 6.38 -2.24
C SER A 166 23.75 7.34 -1.24
N GLN A 167 22.96 6.80 -0.30
CA GLN A 167 22.42 7.49 0.87
C GLN A 167 22.32 6.54 2.05
N THR A 168 22.16 7.07 3.26
CA THR A 168 21.96 6.26 4.47
C THR A 168 20.49 6.27 4.86
N ILE A 169 19.91 5.08 5.09
CA ILE A 169 18.53 4.90 5.58
C ILE A 169 18.58 3.89 6.73
N LEU A 170 18.02 4.24 7.87
CA LEU A 170 18.04 3.43 9.10
C LEU A 170 19.46 2.96 9.50
N GLY A 171 20.48 3.79 9.23
CA GLY A 171 21.88 3.45 9.49
C GLY A 171 22.56 2.58 8.44
N HIS A 172 21.85 2.10 7.43
CA HIS A 172 22.36 1.26 6.34
C HIS A 172 22.74 2.11 5.13
N ARG A 173 23.91 1.85 4.54
CA ARG A 173 24.32 2.49 3.27
C ARG A 173 23.54 1.84 2.13
N CYS A 174 22.73 2.65 1.45
CA CYS A 174 21.90 2.22 0.34
C CYS A 174 22.48 2.69 -0.99
N GLN A 175 22.48 1.83 -1.98
CA GLN A 175 22.79 2.15 -3.38
C GLN A 175 21.49 2.44 -4.14
N LYS A 176 21.54 3.33 -5.11
CA LYS A 176 20.41 3.69 -5.97
C LYS A 176 20.26 2.71 -7.14
N ALA A 177 19.02 2.43 -7.48
CA ALA A 177 18.64 1.72 -8.69
C ALA A 177 17.38 2.33 -9.30
N THR A 178 17.21 2.17 -10.61
CA THR A 178 16.02 2.68 -11.33
C THR A 178 15.43 1.58 -12.20
N CYS A 179 14.11 1.59 -12.39
CA CYS A 179 13.44 0.72 -13.34
C CYS A 179 12.18 1.37 -13.91
N ARG A 180 11.72 0.86 -15.04
CA ARG A 180 10.34 1.07 -15.52
C ARG A 180 9.54 -0.19 -15.24
N PHE A 181 8.40 -0.02 -14.59
CA PHE A 181 7.51 -1.13 -14.26
C PHE A 181 6.05 -0.67 -14.28
N ARG A 182 5.18 -1.43 -14.95
CA ARG A 182 3.72 -1.17 -15.01
C ARG A 182 3.38 0.29 -15.33
N GLY A 183 4.00 0.85 -16.37
CA GLY A 183 3.76 2.21 -16.84
C GLY A 183 4.35 3.33 -15.99
N ARG A 184 5.12 3.02 -14.93
CA ARG A 184 5.80 3.99 -14.06
C ARG A 184 7.30 3.81 -14.06
N ASN A 185 8.02 4.93 -13.85
CA ASN A 185 9.46 4.92 -13.59
C ASN A 185 9.68 4.99 -12.08
N PHE A 186 10.45 4.06 -11.54
CA PHE A 186 10.75 3.97 -10.11
C PHE A 186 12.22 4.23 -9.82
N VAL A 187 12.47 4.80 -8.64
CA VAL A 187 13.79 4.92 -8.03
C VAL A 187 13.76 4.14 -6.73
N ALA A 188 14.70 3.22 -6.56
CA ALA A 188 14.87 2.43 -5.34
C ALA A 188 16.24 2.69 -4.70
N TRP A 189 16.28 2.57 -3.39
CA TRP A 189 17.48 2.60 -2.56
C TRP A 189 17.52 1.29 -1.77
N PHE A 190 18.55 0.49 -1.98
CA PHE A 190 18.68 -0.82 -1.39
C PHE A 190 20.00 -0.99 -0.64
N ALA A 191 19.94 -1.71 0.48
CA ALA A 191 21.06 -2.00 1.36
C ALA A 191 21.48 -3.46 1.19
N THR A 192 22.77 -3.71 0.89
CA THR A 192 23.32 -5.06 0.71
C THR A 192 23.73 -5.74 2.01
N ASP A 193 23.94 -4.96 3.08
CA ASP A 193 24.25 -5.42 4.43
C ASP A 193 23.01 -5.91 5.21
N VAL A 194 21.80 -5.63 4.71
CA VAL A 194 20.56 -6.21 5.21
C VAL A 194 20.28 -7.52 4.44
N PRO A 195 20.33 -8.70 5.09
CA PRO A 195 20.28 -10.01 4.41
C PRO A 195 18.84 -10.39 4.00
N ILE A 196 18.10 -9.43 3.46
CA ILE A 196 16.74 -9.60 2.96
C ILE A 196 16.73 -9.18 1.49
N LYS A 197 16.34 -10.09 0.60
CA LYS A 197 16.13 -9.76 -0.81
C LYS A 197 14.65 -9.46 -1.03
N GLY A 198 14.33 -8.19 -1.28
CA GLY A 198 12.95 -7.74 -1.52
C GLY A 198 12.70 -6.33 -1.00
N GLY A 199 11.45 -5.90 -1.08
CA GLY A 199 11.00 -4.57 -0.70
C GLY A 199 9.49 -4.53 -0.45
N PRO A 200 8.91 -3.35 -0.31
CA PRO A 200 7.47 -3.18 -0.15
C PRO A 200 6.73 -3.60 -1.43
N TRP A 201 5.44 -3.85 -1.32
CA TRP A 201 4.56 -4.21 -2.42
C TRP A 201 5.10 -5.39 -3.25
N LYS A 202 5.33 -5.24 -4.54
CA LYS A 202 5.85 -6.25 -5.47
C LYS A 202 7.35 -6.10 -5.74
N PHE A 203 8.01 -5.10 -5.13
CA PHE A 203 9.40 -4.79 -5.44
C PHE A 203 10.37 -5.88 -5.00
N GLY A 204 11.32 -6.19 -5.89
CA GLY A 204 12.39 -7.15 -5.66
C GLY A 204 13.37 -7.18 -6.81
N GLY A 205 14.33 -8.13 -6.78
CA GLY A 205 15.33 -8.31 -7.84
C GLY A 205 16.64 -7.55 -7.62
N LEU A 206 16.74 -6.73 -6.56
CA LEU A 206 17.99 -6.11 -6.13
C LEU A 206 18.77 -7.04 -5.17
N PRO A 207 20.11 -6.91 -5.08
CA PRO A 207 20.96 -7.80 -4.28
C PRO A 207 20.88 -7.53 -2.76
N GLY A 208 19.87 -6.79 -2.29
CA GLY A 208 19.68 -6.45 -0.88
C GLY A 208 18.23 -6.06 -0.58
N CYS A 209 18.02 -5.47 0.61
CA CYS A 209 16.73 -4.97 1.04
C CYS A 209 16.47 -3.59 0.46
N ILE A 210 15.33 -3.41 -0.20
CA ILE A 210 14.90 -2.10 -0.67
C ILE A 210 14.33 -1.34 0.53
N LEU A 211 15.07 -0.35 1.03
CA LEU A 211 14.67 0.45 2.18
C LEU A 211 13.87 1.70 1.79
N LYS A 212 13.97 2.16 0.53
CA LYS A 212 13.14 3.24 0.01
C LYS A 212 12.87 3.01 -1.46
N VAL A 213 11.65 3.24 -1.89
CA VAL A 213 11.28 3.21 -3.31
C VAL A 213 10.17 4.21 -3.56
N TYR A 214 10.25 4.91 -4.69
CA TYR A 214 9.24 5.87 -5.08
C TYR A 214 9.15 5.97 -6.61
N ASP A 215 7.97 6.30 -7.11
CA ASP A 215 7.83 6.69 -8.51
C ASP A 215 8.38 8.11 -8.72
N VAL A 216 8.91 8.39 -9.91
CA VAL A 216 9.60 9.68 -10.21
C VAL A 216 8.72 10.90 -9.92
N GLN A 217 7.40 10.76 -10.02
CA GLN A 217 6.44 11.81 -9.69
C GLN A 217 6.17 11.92 -8.19
N LYS A 218 6.68 10.99 -7.38
CA LYS A 218 6.47 10.89 -5.91
C LYS A 218 4.98 10.81 -5.54
N ILE A 219 4.16 10.22 -6.38
CA ILE A 219 2.78 9.88 -6.06
C ILE A 219 2.76 8.75 -5.03
N TYR A 220 3.68 7.81 -5.17
CA TYR A 220 3.90 6.69 -4.25
C TYR A 220 5.32 6.71 -3.72
N VAL A 221 5.45 6.80 -2.41
CA VAL A 221 6.74 6.80 -1.72
C VAL A 221 6.65 5.82 -0.55
N TRP A 222 7.44 4.75 -0.60
CA TRP A 222 7.66 3.86 0.54
C TRP A 222 9.04 4.13 1.11
N GLU A 223 9.11 4.29 2.41
CA GLU A 223 10.38 4.42 3.14
C GLU A 223 10.35 3.53 4.38
N ALA A 224 11.39 2.72 4.56
CA ALA A 224 11.51 1.86 5.73
C ALA A 224 11.68 2.70 6.99
N VAL A 225 10.88 2.38 8.02
CA VAL A 225 10.89 3.05 9.33
C VAL A 225 11.42 2.15 10.44
N ALA A 226 11.38 0.82 10.24
CA ALA A 226 11.94 -0.14 11.17
C ALA A 226 12.33 -1.45 10.48
N ILE A 227 13.38 -2.10 11.01
CA ILE A 227 13.75 -3.48 10.73
C ILE A 227 13.74 -4.21 12.06
N GLU A 228 12.81 -5.14 12.22
CA GLU A 228 12.58 -5.83 13.49
C GLU A 228 12.93 -7.31 13.39
N ARG A 229 13.57 -7.84 14.43
CA ARG A 229 13.85 -9.28 14.59
C ARG A 229 12.92 -9.85 15.63
N GLY A 230 12.36 -11.02 15.37
CA GLY A 230 11.41 -11.63 16.29
C GLY A 230 10.73 -12.86 15.69
N LYS A 231 9.61 -13.23 16.28
CA LYS A 231 8.76 -14.32 15.81
C LYS A 231 7.41 -13.73 15.40
N PHE A 232 7.20 -13.58 14.08
CA PHE A 232 5.99 -13.02 13.52
C PHE A 232 5.25 -14.08 12.72
N LEU A 233 3.97 -14.27 12.98
CA LEU A 233 3.16 -15.28 12.29
C LEU A 233 2.71 -14.77 10.92
N ILE A 234 3.14 -15.43 9.86
CA ILE A 234 2.65 -15.16 8.50
C ILE A 234 1.33 -15.88 8.32
N THR A 235 0.27 -15.11 8.09
CA THR A 235 -1.08 -15.63 7.95
C THR A 235 -1.63 -15.43 6.54
N GLN A 236 -2.56 -16.30 6.14
CA GLN A 236 -3.22 -16.31 4.85
C GLN A 236 -4.73 -16.51 5.04
N TYR A 237 -5.52 -15.98 4.12
CA TYR A 237 -6.95 -16.29 4.03
C TYR A 237 -7.19 -17.69 3.43
N PRO A 238 -8.35 -18.31 3.67
CA PRO A 238 -8.75 -19.52 2.96
C PRO A 238 -8.85 -19.28 1.46
N GLU A 239 -8.28 -20.19 0.65
CA GLU A 239 -8.24 -20.07 -0.80
C GLU A 239 -9.62 -19.91 -1.45
N LYS A 240 -10.64 -20.55 -0.86
CA LYS A 240 -12.03 -20.45 -1.33
C LYS A 240 -12.61 -19.05 -1.33
N LEU A 241 -12.05 -18.12 -0.53
CA LEU A 241 -12.46 -16.72 -0.49
C LEU A 241 -11.78 -15.87 -1.59
N TYR A 242 -10.76 -16.42 -2.26
CA TYR A 242 -9.98 -15.75 -3.28
C TYR A 242 -9.73 -16.70 -4.45
N PRO A 243 -10.73 -16.98 -5.29
CA PRO A 243 -10.58 -17.86 -6.45
C PRO A 243 -9.49 -17.35 -7.39
N VAL A 244 -8.87 -18.27 -8.13
CA VAL A 244 -7.86 -17.91 -9.13
C VAL A 244 -8.51 -17.12 -10.26
N ALA A 245 -7.89 -16.02 -10.63
CA ALA A 245 -8.34 -15.13 -11.70
C ALA A 245 -7.16 -14.67 -12.56
N LYS A 246 -7.43 -14.12 -13.74
CA LYS A 246 -6.43 -13.45 -14.55
C LYS A 246 -6.07 -12.11 -13.92
N ARG A 247 -4.78 -11.71 -13.99
CA ARG A 247 -4.31 -10.40 -13.49
C ARG A 247 -5.13 -9.25 -14.07
N GLU A 248 -5.36 -9.26 -15.38
CA GLU A 248 -6.09 -8.21 -16.10
C GLU A 248 -7.51 -8.02 -15.57
N ARG A 249 -8.18 -9.12 -15.18
CA ARG A 249 -9.51 -9.04 -14.56
C ARG A 249 -9.45 -8.34 -13.21
N ILE A 250 -8.50 -8.76 -12.35
CA ILE A 250 -8.32 -8.17 -11.02
C ILE A 250 -7.99 -6.68 -11.13
N TRP A 251 -7.03 -6.34 -11.97
CA TRP A 251 -6.62 -4.96 -12.19
C TRP A 251 -7.77 -4.06 -12.69
N LYS A 252 -8.58 -4.57 -13.65
CA LYS A 252 -9.76 -3.84 -14.14
C LYS A 252 -10.80 -3.62 -13.04
N LEU A 253 -11.08 -4.64 -12.22
CA LEU A 253 -12.03 -4.52 -11.12
C LEU A 253 -11.55 -3.51 -10.07
N GLN A 254 -10.30 -3.60 -9.65
CA GLN A 254 -9.70 -2.63 -8.73
C GLN A 254 -9.83 -1.21 -9.29
N ARG A 255 -9.55 -1.01 -10.57
CA ARG A 255 -9.69 0.27 -11.23
C ARG A 255 -11.13 0.77 -11.22
N CYS A 256 -12.09 -0.05 -11.60
CA CYS A 256 -13.50 0.33 -11.58
C CYS A 256 -13.95 0.77 -10.18
N TYR A 257 -13.59 0.02 -9.13
CA TYR A 257 -13.96 0.34 -7.75
C TYR A 257 -13.26 1.61 -7.22
N VAL A 258 -12.07 1.94 -7.70
CA VAL A 258 -11.38 3.21 -7.40
C VAL A 258 -12.04 4.38 -8.11
N GLU A 259 -12.42 4.22 -9.38
CA GLU A 259 -13.00 5.28 -10.20
C GLU A 259 -14.45 5.59 -9.81
N ASP A 260 -15.30 4.58 -9.67
CA ASP A 260 -16.67 4.74 -9.23
C ASP A 260 -17.23 3.47 -8.57
N TYR A 261 -17.09 3.40 -7.26
CA TYR A 261 -17.53 2.26 -6.46
C TYR A 261 -19.03 1.94 -6.61
N TRP A 262 -19.88 2.96 -6.51
CA TRP A 262 -21.34 2.76 -6.52
C TRP A 262 -21.86 2.33 -7.88
N GLU A 263 -21.35 2.95 -8.95
CA GLU A 263 -21.69 2.57 -10.31
C GLU A 263 -21.23 1.13 -10.60
N SER A 264 -20.02 0.77 -10.14
CA SER A 264 -19.48 -0.58 -10.30
C SER A 264 -20.30 -1.66 -9.59
N LEU A 265 -21.04 -1.30 -8.54
CA LEU A 265 -21.99 -2.18 -7.86
C LEU A 265 -23.38 -2.20 -8.53
N GLY A 266 -23.59 -1.48 -9.64
CA GLY A 266 -24.88 -1.37 -10.31
C GLY A 266 -25.93 -0.57 -9.52
N VAL A 267 -25.50 0.29 -8.60
CA VAL A 267 -26.42 1.15 -7.85
C VAL A 267 -26.89 2.28 -8.74
N VAL A 268 -28.19 2.29 -9.06
CA VAL A 268 -28.84 3.35 -9.82
C VAL A 268 -28.96 4.59 -8.92
N TRP A 269 -28.52 5.73 -9.46
CA TRP A 269 -28.48 6.99 -8.75
C TRP A 269 -29.87 7.63 -8.61
N ASP A 270 -30.21 8.12 -7.41
CA ASP A 270 -31.51 8.74 -7.10
C ASP A 270 -31.55 10.26 -7.27
N GLY A 271 -30.54 10.83 -7.96
CA GLY A 271 -30.45 12.28 -8.21
C GLY A 271 -29.80 13.11 -7.10
N ARG A 272 -29.36 12.52 -5.97
CA ARG A 272 -28.63 13.27 -4.94
C ARG A 272 -27.20 13.60 -5.40
N PRO A 273 -26.60 14.73 -4.94
CA PRO A 273 -25.22 15.04 -5.31
C PRO A 273 -24.26 13.89 -4.93
N ARG A 274 -23.54 13.37 -5.91
CA ARG A 274 -22.47 12.40 -5.67
C ARG A 274 -21.32 13.10 -4.94
N ASP A 275 -20.76 12.43 -3.93
CA ASP A 275 -19.41 12.79 -3.49
C ASP A 275 -18.50 12.75 -4.72
N LYS A 276 -17.74 13.84 -4.95
CA LYS A 276 -16.88 13.97 -6.13
C LYS A 276 -16.05 12.70 -6.30
N LYS A 277 -16.04 12.12 -7.51
CA LYS A 277 -15.17 11.01 -7.87
C LYS A 277 -13.78 11.28 -7.31
N VAL A 278 -13.28 10.41 -6.46
CA VAL A 278 -11.91 10.53 -5.95
C VAL A 278 -11.01 10.17 -7.11
N GLN A 279 -10.42 11.16 -7.75
CA GLN A 279 -9.39 10.95 -8.76
C GLN A 279 -8.15 10.41 -8.04
N TYR A 280 -7.99 9.12 -8.13
CA TYR A 280 -6.87 8.40 -7.61
C TYR A 280 -6.10 7.81 -8.79
N GLU A 281 -4.80 8.10 -8.86
CA GLU A 281 -3.96 7.53 -9.91
C GLU A 281 -3.45 6.17 -9.46
N GLN A 282 -3.96 5.09 -10.05
CA GLN A 282 -3.52 3.73 -9.72
C GLN A 282 -2.02 3.55 -9.85
N LEU A 283 -1.46 2.71 -8.98
CA LEU A 283 -0.04 2.39 -8.99
C LEU A 283 0.39 1.68 -10.28
N GLU A 284 -0.38 0.70 -10.74
CA GLU A 284 -0.18 0.04 -12.03
C GLU A 284 -1.03 0.74 -13.09
N LYS A 285 -0.40 1.25 -14.16
CA LYS A 285 -1.07 1.92 -15.28
C LYS A 285 -1.41 0.98 -16.43
N GLU A 286 -0.77 -0.21 -16.44
CA GLU A 286 -0.89 -1.25 -17.49
C GLU A 286 -0.73 -2.68 -16.93
#